data_c88030da26a2ed26c5151f8993840253
#
_entry.id   c88030da26a2ed26c5151f8993840253
#
_cell.length_a   1.000
_cell.length_b   1.000
_cell.length_c   1.000
_cell.angle_alpha   90.00
_cell.angle_beta   90.00
_cell.angle_gamma   90.00
#
_symmetry.space_group_name_H-M   'P 1'
#
loop_
_entity.id
_entity.type
_entity.pdbx_description
1 polymer ?
#
loop_
_entity_poly.entity_id
_entity_poly.type
_entity_poly.pdbx_seq_one_letter_code
_entity_poly.pdbx_strand_id
1 'polypeptide(L)'
;MYPFLSSTRVAGFLHLGGLRTALYNYIFAKKYGGIFILRLEDTDQSRLVPGAAESIEDMLEWAGIPPDESPRRGGSTGPYMQSQRLDLYNQTAQQLVDSGHAYYCFCSSQRLELLKKEALRSGQTPRYDNRCRHLRADQAQEKLAQGASYVIRFRLEEGVEPFQDLIFGWNRHEVAQVEGDPVVIKADGFPTYHLANIVDDHYMKVSHVLRGSEWLISTSKHLLMYRALGWQPPTFGHLPLLMNKDGSKLSKRQGDIFIETFKRDGVLPEALLDITTNCGSGFNTNRMGRRIDELISEFNPSKITTHSALLDLEKLPEFNRLHLQQRIEDEQQCDLLIQDLQEQIYQAYAEQIQDKDVLHEDYIRRVLHLRKGHISFLKELVSPTYSYLWVRPSFSSQEVASLTGEAQHIASLLLKLIEDRGEELSVDRLGKDLKAVAKQAKATKYREVMKLLRLVLSGQQQGPSVAEMMVSLGSAEISHRFQKLLLLSNETD
;
A
#
# COMPACT_ATOMS: atom_id res chain seq x y z
N MET A 1 -8.41 -1.17 -28.31
CA MET A 1 -7.87 -1.25 -26.94
C MET A 1 -8.70 -0.30 -26.11
N TYR A 2 -9.33 -0.75 -25.03
CA TYR A 2 -10.25 0.06 -24.24
C TYR A 2 -9.50 0.67 -23.06
N PRO A 3 -9.47 2.00 -22.88
CA PRO A 3 -8.83 2.62 -21.73
C PRO A 3 -9.64 2.42 -20.46
N PHE A 4 -8.96 2.02 -19.40
CA PHE A 4 -9.48 1.91 -18.03
C PHE A 4 -8.83 2.97 -17.17
N LEU A 5 -9.63 3.70 -16.42
CA LEU A 5 -9.16 4.86 -15.69
C LEU A 5 -8.99 4.56 -14.20
N SER A 6 -7.81 4.87 -13.64
CA SER A 6 -7.68 5.21 -12.23
C SER A 6 -7.54 6.73 -12.08
N SER A 7 -8.54 7.35 -11.50
CA SER A 7 -8.53 8.77 -11.19
C SER A 7 -8.13 8.95 -9.71
N THR A 8 -7.12 9.76 -9.45
CA THR A 8 -6.61 9.98 -8.10
C THR A 8 -6.56 11.49 -7.78
N ARG A 9 -7.10 11.86 -6.62
CA ARG A 9 -7.05 13.25 -6.13
C ARG A 9 -5.67 13.60 -5.60
N VAL A 10 -5.08 14.69 -6.07
CA VAL A 10 -3.81 15.24 -5.60
C VAL A 10 -3.97 16.02 -4.26
N ALA A 11 -5.03 15.75 -3.53
CA ALA A 11 -5.30 16.34 -2.21
C ALA A 11 -4.52 15.65 -1.08
N GLY A 12 -3.42 14.93 -1.39
CA GLY A 12 -2.55 14.22 -0.45
C GLY A 12 -1.84 13.03 -1.10
N PHE A 13 -0.98 12.41 -0.31
CA PHE A 13 -0.23 11.21 -0.70
C PHE A 13 -1.14 9.99 -0.90
N LEU A 14 -0.64 8.99 -1.61
CA LEU A 14 -1.40 7.77 -1.89
C LEU A 14 -1.65 6.98 -0.59
N HIS A 15 -2.91 6.68 -0.32
CA HIS A 15 -3.34 5.87 0.82
C HIS A 15 -3.89 4.50 0.38
N LEU A 16 -4.00 3.56 1.31
CA LEU A 16 -4.46 2.18 1.02
C LEU A 16 -5.77 2.10 0.22
N GLY A 17 -6.76 2.95 0.52
CA GLY A 17 -8.00 2.99 -0.25
C GLY A 17 -7.79 3.42 -1.70
N GLY A 18 -6.88 4.38 -1.94
CA GLY A 18 -6.48 4.81 -3.28
C GLY A 18 -5.70 3.71 -4.01
N LEU A 19 -4.72 3.08 -3.34
CA LEU A 19 -3.98 1.95 -3.89
C LEU A 19 -4.90 0.80 -4.30
N ARG A 20 -5.86 0.43 -3.44
CA ARG A 20 -6.84 -0.61 -3.75
C ARG A 20 -7.66 -0.27 -5.00
N THR A 21 -8.14 0.96 -5.11
CA THR A 21 -8.89 1.40 -6.30
C THR A 21 -8.02 1.33 -7.55
N ALA A 22 -6.78 1.81 -7.48
CA ALA A 22 -5.80 1.72 -8.57
C ALA A 22 -5.51 0.27 -8.95
N LEU A 23 -5.30 -0.62 -7.97
CA LEU A 23 -5.04 -2.03 -8.17
C LEU A 23 -6.18 -2.74 -8.90
N TYR A 24 -7.44 -2.52 -8.50
CA TYR A 24 -8.58 -3.14 -9.17
C TYR A 24 -8.75 -2.63 -10.60
N ASN A 25 -8.51 -1.35 -10.87
CA ASN A 25 -8.46 -0.80 -12.23
C ASN A 25 -7.33 -1.41 -13.05
N TYR A 26 -6.12 -1.52 -12.46
CA TYR A 26 -4.97 -2.14 -13.11
C TYR A 26 -5.23 -3.61 -13.47
N ILE A 27 -5.68 -4.41 -12.51
CA ILE A 27 -6.03 -5.83 -12.72
C ILE A 27 -7.09 -5.96 -13.81
N PHE A 28 -8.13 -5.12 -13.76
CA PHE A 28 -9.20 -5.13 -14.75
C PHE A 28 -8.65 -4.78 -16.14
N ALA A 29 -7.87 -3.71 -16.26
CA ALA A 29 -7.26 -3.29 -17.52
C ALA A 29 -6.38 -4.40 -18.11
N LYS A 30 -5.46 -4.96 -17.32
CA LYS A 30 -4.54 -5.99 -17.80
C LYS A 30 -5.24 -7.29 -18.16
N LYS A 31 -6.27 -7.69 -17.41
CA LYS A 31 -7.07 -8.89 -17.70
C LYS A 31 -7.77 -8.82 -19.06
N TYR A 32 -8.29 -7.65 -19.41
CA TYR A 32 -9.04 -7.46 -20.65
C TYR A 32 -8.23 -6.80 -21.79
N GLY A 33 -6.89 -6.74 -21.65
CA GLY A 33 -5.99 -6.19 -22.66
C GLY A 33 -6.20 -4.69 -22.92
N GLY A 34 -6.62 -3.95 -21.91
CA GLY A 34 -6.83 -2.51 -21.94
C GLY A 34 -5.61 -1.70 -21.49
N ILE A 35 -5.79 -0.39 -21.38
CA ILE A 35 -4.79 0.58 -20.93
C ILE A 35 -5.18 1.11 -19.56
N PHE A 36 -4.25 1.12 -18.61
CA PHE A 36 -4.41 1.72 -17.30
C PHE A 36 -3.87 3.15 -17.31
N ILE A 37 -4.76 4.14 -17.14
CA ILE A 37 -4.44 5.56 -17.19
C ILE A 37 -4.46 6.13 -15.76
N LEU A 38 -3.42 6.87 -15.40
CA LEU A 38 -3.41 7.71 -14.20
C LEU A 38 -3.77 9.14 -14.57
N ARG A 39 -4.91 9.61 -14.07
CA ARG A 39 -5.34 11.02 -14.16
C ARG A 39 -5.28 11.67 -12.79
N LEU A 40 -4.62 12.81 -12.71
CA LEU A 40 -4.48 13.59 -11.48
C LEU A 40 -5.57 14.66 -11.38
N GLU A 41 -6.36 14.57 -10.30
CA GLU A 41 -7.46 15.50 -10.02
C GLU A 41 -6.98 16.63 -9.10
N ASP A 42 -6.45 17.69 -9.70
CA ASP A 42 -5.88 18.86 -9.04
C ASP A 42 -6.75 20.12 -9.17
N THR A 43 -8.05 19.97 -9.40
CA THR A 43 -9.00 21.08 -9.56
C THR A 43 -9.31 21.84 -8.26
N ASP A 44 -8.98 21.28 -7.10
CA ASP A 44 -9.13 21.94 -5.80
C ASP A 44 -7.78 22.52 -5.36
N GLN A 45 -7.45 23.71 -5.89
CA GLN A 45 -6.18 24.40 -5.66
C GLN A 45 -5.89 24.67 -4.18
N SER A 46 -6.92 24.79 -3.34
CA SER A 46 -6.77 25.04 -1.90
C SER A 46 -6.29 23.81 -1.11
N ARG A 47 -6.36 22.63 -1.70
CA ARG A 47 -6.00 21.35 -1.08
C ARG A 47 -4.80 20.67 -1.71
N LEU A 48 -4.13 21.32 -2.64
CA LEU A 48 -2.94 20.73 -3.25
C LEU A 48 -1.83 20.57 -2.22
N VAL A 49 -1.21 19.39 -2.23
CA VAL A 49 -0.04 19.09 -1.43
C VAL A 49 1.16 19.03 -2.37
N PRO A 50 2.18 19.90 -2.19
CA PRO A 50 3.38 19.87 -3.02
C PRO A 50 4.05 18.49 -3.00
N GLY A 51 4.48 17.99 -4.16
CA GLY A 51 5.12 16.67 -4.30
C GLY A 51 4.16 15.47 -4.28
N ALA A 52 2.86 15.68 -4.03
CA ALA A 52 1.93 14.55 -3.95
C ALA A 52 1.67 13.90 -5.32
N ALA A 53 1.73 14.66 -6.40
CA ALA A 53 1.53 14.15 -7.76
C ALA A 53 2.63 13.15 -8.14
N GLU A 54 3.87 13.55 -7.95
CA GLU A 54 5.06 12.75 -8.21
C GLU A 54 5.10 11.52 -7.30
N SER A 55 4.79 11.71 -6.00
CA SER A 55 4.73 10.62 -5.02
C SER A 55 3.68 9.57 -5.37
N ILE A 56 2.50 9.96 -5.87
CA ILE A 56 1.46 8.99 -6.28
C ILE A 56 1.99 8.09 -7.39
N GLU A 57 2.65 8.65 -8.39
CA GLU A 57 3.19 7.89 -9.51
C GLU A 57 4.34 6.98 -9.07
N ASP A 58 5.26 7.49 -8.24
CA ASP A 58 6.35 6.70 -7.63
C ASP A 58 5.82 5.52 -6.80
N MET A 59 4.75 5.73 -6.03
CA MET A 59 4.16 4.68 -5.21
C MET A 59 3.43 3.62 -6.04
N LEU A 60 2.81 3.99 -7.16
CA LEU A 60 2.23 3.01 -8.08
C LEU A 60 3.31 2.19 -8.80
N GLU A 61 4.41 2.82 -9.19
CA GLU A 61 5.56 2.11 -9.77
C GLU A 61 6.20 1.17 -8.75
N TRP A 62 6.45 1.64 -7.53
CA TRP A 62 6.96 0.81 -6.44
C TRP A 62 6.02 -0.38 -6.13
N ALA A 63 4.71 -0.16 -6.18
CA ALA A 63 3.72 -1.21 -5.95
C ALA A 63 3.65 -2.25 -7.09
N GLY A 64 4.38 -2.06 -8.19
CA GLY A 64 4.35 -2.97 -9.34
C GLY A 64 3.09 -2.87 -10.20
N ILE A 65 2.35 -1.76 -10.10
CA ILE A 65 1.18 -1.44 -10.91
C ILE A 65 1.34 -0.10 -11.66
N PRO A 66 2.41 0.04 -12.47
CA PRO A 66 2.69 1.29 -13.17
C PRO A 66 1.57 1.63 -14.16
N PRO A 67 1.18 2.92 -14.28
CA PRO A 67 0.23 3.33 -15.31
C PRO A 67 0.85 3.18 -16.70
N ASP A 68 0.04 2.86 -17.70
CA ASP A 68 0.46 2.87 -19.11
C ASP A 68 0.55 4.29 -19.63
N GLU A 69 -0.39 5.18 -19.23
CA GLU A 69 -0.40 6.60 -19.53
C GLU A 69 -0.54 7.42 -18.25
N SER A 70 0.22 8.51 -18.12
CA SER A 70 0.26 9.36 -16.93
C SER A 70 0.86 10.74 -17.25
N PRO A 71 0.86 11.71 -16.31
CA PRO A 71 1.59 12.97 -16.48
C PRO A 71 3.07 12.78 -16.81
N ARG A 72 3.75 11.81 -16.21
CA ARG A 72 5.18 11.52 -16.43
C ARG A 72 5.42 10.75 -17.72
N ARG A 73 4.60 9.74 -17.99
CA ARG A 73 4.78 8.84 -19.13
C ARG A 73 4.24 9.41 -20.44
N GLY A 74 3.31 10.38 -20.35
CA GLY A 74 2.57 10.84 -21.51
C GLY A 74 1.61 9.78 -22.03
N GLY A 75 1.20 9.92 -23.27
CA GLY A 75 0.30 8.99 -23.96
C GLY A 75 -0.58 9.70 -24.99
N SER A 76 -1.59 9.00 -25.50
CA SER A 76 -2.43 9.47 -26.62
C SER A 76 -3.64 10.31 -26.18
N THR A 77 -4.00 10.28 -24.89
CA THR A 77 -5.24 10.88 -24.38
C THR A 77 -5.01 12.08 -23.43
N GLY A 78 -3.75 12.50 -23.28
CA GLY A 78 -3.39 13.63 -22.41
C GLY A 78 -3.98 14.99 -22.82
N PRO A 79 -3.72 16.02 -22.01
CA PRO A 79 -2.95 16.02 -20.75
C PRO A 79 -3.68 15.29 -19.60
N TYR A 80 -2.89 14.78 -18.64
CA TYR A 80 -3.39 13.91 -17.55
C TYR A 80 -3.55 14.63 -16.21
N MET A 81 -3.31 15.94 -16.18
CA MET A 81 -3.61 16.83 -15.05
C MET A 81 -4.86 17.64 -15.39
N GLN A 82 -5.84 17.65 -14.51
CA GLN A 82 -7.12 18.34 -14.78
C GLN A 82 -6.96 19.86 -14.89
N SER A 83 -6.02 20.47 -14.15
CA SER A 83 -5.70 21.90 -14.25
C SER A 83 -5.23 22.32 -15.66
N GLN A 84 -4.69 21.40 -16.45
CA GLN A 84 -4.24 21.64 -17.83
C GLN A 84 -5.36 21.49 -18.88
N ARG A 85 -6.59 21.19 -18.45
CA ARG A 85 -7.75 20.91 -19.31
C ARG A 85 -8.90 21.92 -19.11
N LEU A 86 -8.64 23.05 -18.46
CA LEU A 86 -9.67 24.03 -18.06
C LEU A 86 -10.51 24.53 -19.23
N ASP A 87 -9.90 24.78 -20.38
CA ASP A 87 -10.62 25.25 -21.59
C ASP A 87 -11.68 24.24 -22.02
N LEU A 88 -11.36 22.95 -21.96
CA LEU A 88 -12.27 21.87 -22.32
C LEU A 88 -13.49 21.83 -21.38
N TYR A 89 -13.26 21.97 -20.07
CA TYR A 89 -14.36 22.02 -19.09
C TYR A 89 -15.24 23.24 -19.25
N ASN A 90 -14.64 24.42 -19.48
CA ASN A 90 -15.37 25.66 -19.67
C ASN A 90 -16.18 25.64 -20.97
N GLN A 91 -15.64 25.11 -22.08
CA GLN A 91 -16.38 24.93 -23.32
C GLN A 91 -17.58 23.98 -23.15
N THR A 92 -17.35 22.85 -22.46
CA THR A 92 -18.45 21.90 -22.19
C THR A 92 -19.52 22.49 -21.27
N ALA A 93 -19.12 23.25 -20.25
CA ALA A 93 -20.07 23.94 -19.39
C ALA A 93 -20.89 24.99 -20.15
N GLN A 94 -20.24 25.74 -21.07
CA GLN A 94 -20.92 26.70 -21.93
C GLN A 94 -21.94 26.01 -22.86
N GLN A 95 -21.56 24.86 -23.45
CA GLN A 95 -22.48 24.04 -24.26
C GLN A 95 -23.72 23.63 -23.45
N LEU A 96 -23.56 23.26 -22.19
CA LEU A 96 -24.68 22.95 -21.30
C LEU A 96 -25.55 24.17 -21.00
N VAL A 97 -24.96 25.37 -20.89
CA VAL A 97 -25.71 26.63 -20.69
C VAL A 97 -26.49 26.96 -21.96
N ASP A 98 -25.85 26.90 -23.13
CA ASP A 98 -26.47 27.25 -24.43
C ASP A 98 -27.62 26.30 -24.79
N SER A 99 -27.50 25.03 -24.41
CA SER A 99 -28.57 24.00 -24.57
C SER A 99 -29.65 24.07 -23.49
N GLY A 100 -29.53 24.96 -22.50
CA GLY A 100 -30.49 25.11 -21.41
C GLY A 100 -30.39 24.09 -20.29
N HIS A 101 -29.41 23.18 -20.32
CA HIS A 101 -29.19 22.15 -19.29
C HIS A 101 -28.36 22.66 -18.10
N ALA A 102 -27.76 23.85 -18.20
CA ALA A 102 -27.10 24.54 -17.11
C ALA A 102 -27.46 26.02 -17.07
N TYR A 103 -27.07 26.73 -16.02
CA TYR A 103 -27.37 28.16 -15.87
C TYR A 103 -26.36 28.85 -14.94
N TYR A 104 -26.22 30.16 -15.08
CA TYR A 104 -25.42 31.01 -14.20
C TYR A 104 -26.14 31.23 -12.86
N CYS A 105 -25.45 30.98 -11.78
CA CYS A 105 -25.95 31.20 -10.43
C CYS A 105 -25.12 32.30 -9.72
N PHE A 106 -25.78 33.39 -9.30
CA PHE A 106 -25.18 34.54 -8.64
C PHE A 106 -25.43 34.58 -7.13
N CYS A 107 -25.76 33.45 -6.51
CA CYS A 107 -25.97 33.36 -5.07
C CYS A 107 -24.65 33.49 -4.31
N SER A 108 -24.60 34.38 -3.33
CA SER A 108 -23.44 34.58 -2.47
C SER A 108 -23.26 33.40 -1.51
N SER A 109 -21.99 33.20 -1.08
CA SER A 109 -21.64 32.17 -0.06
C SER A 109 -22.41 32.38 1.24
N GLN A 110 -22.60 33.63 1.65
CA GLN A 110 -23.38 34.00 2.85
C GLN A 110 -24.83 33.50 2.77
N ARG A 111 -25.48 33.71 1.61
CA ARG A 111 -26.85 33.21 1.40
C ARG A 111 -26.93 31.69 1.48
N LEU A 112 -26.00 31.02 0.85
CA LEU A 112 -25.97 29.53 0.86
C LEU A 112 -25.72 28.99 2.27
N GLU A 113 -24.89 29.64 3.06
CA GLU A 113 -24.65 29.28 4.46
C GLU A 113 -25.90 29.53 5.33
N LEU A 114 -26.65 30.58 5.10
CA LEU A 114 -27.95 30.82 5.77
C LEU A 114 -28.96 29.74 5.44
N LEU A 115 -29.11 29.36 4.16
CA LEU A 115 -29.98 28.24 3.75
C LEU A 115 -29.61 26.94 4.45
N LYS A 116 -28.32 26.65 4.53
CA LYS A 116 -27.81 25.45 5.22
C LYS A 116 -28.17 25.48 6.72
N LYS A 117 -27.97 26.60 7.40
CA LYS A 117 -28.31 26.77 8.82
C LYS A 117 -29.81 26.61 9.07
N GLU A 118 -30.63 27.19 8.19
CA GLU A 118 -32.09 27.11 8.31
C GLU A 118 -32.59 25.66 8.12
N ALA A 119 -32.09 24.96 7.09
CA ALA A 119 -32.42 23.55 6.86
C ALA A 119 -32.04 22.68 8.09
N LEU A 120 -30.85 22.87 8.64
CA LEU A 120 -30.42 22.13 9.83
C LEU A 120 -31.28 22.43 11.06
N ARG A 121 -31.72 23.70 11.26
CA ARG A 121 -32.63 24.09 12.35
C ARG A 121 -34.01 23.44 12.23
N SER A 122 -34.49 23.27 11.00
CA SER A 122 -35.78 22.63 10.70
C SER A 122 -35.71 21.12 10.55
N GLY A 123 -34.55 20.50 10.84
CA GLY A 123 -34.37 19.05 10.70
C GLY A 123 -34.39 18.54 9.25
N GLN A 124 -34.21 19.44 8.28
CA GLN A 124 -34.20 19.11 6.86
C GLN A 124 -32.77 18.91 6.35
N THR A 125 -32.63 18.13 5.28
CA THR A 125 -31.33 17.98 4.59
C THR A 125 -30.98 19.30 3.89
N PRO A 126 -29.81 19.90 4.16
CA PRO A 126 -29.35 21.10 3.48
C PRO A 126 -29.22 20.88 1.97
N ARG A 127 -29.92 21.70 1.19
CA ARG A 127 -29.83 21.70 -0.27
C ARG A 127 -29.93 23.10 -0.83
N TYR A 128 -29.41 23.30 -2.04
CA TYR A 128 -29.64 24.54 -2.77
C TYR A 128 -31.10 24.62 -3.24
N ASP A 129 -31.72 25.79 -3.06
CA ASP A 129 -33.14 26.04 -3.35
C ASP A 129 -33.44 26.32 -4.84
N ASN A 130 -32.47 26.18 -5.70
CA ASN A 130 -32.55 26.38 -7.15
C ASN A 130 -33.03 27.81 -7.57
N ARG A 131 -32.83 28.80 -6.73
CA ARG A 131 -33.33 30.18 -6.94
C ARG A 131 -32.96 30.76 -8.31
N CYS A 132 -31.68 30.62 -8.74
CA CYS A 132 -31.22 31.21 -9.99
C CYS A 132 -31.65 30.39 -11.23
N ARG A 133 -32.26 29.23 -11.06
CA ARG A 133 -32.76 28.36 -12.15
C ARG A 133 -33.81 29.06 -13.03
N HIS A 134 -34.51 30.05 -12.46
CA HIS A 134 -35.62 30.78 -13.10
C HIS A 134 -35.20 32.18 -13.60
N LEU A 135 -33.93 32.54 -13.52
CA LEU A 135 -33.42 33.76 -14.12
C LEU A 135 -33.58 33.72 -15.65
N ARG A 136 -34.12 34.79 -16.21
CA ARG A 136 -34.18 34.96 -17.67
C ARG A 136 -32.77 35.21 -18.24
N ALA A 137 -32.58 34.86 -19.50
CA ALA A 137 -31.31 35.02 -20.17
C ALA A 137 -30.82 36.48 -20.18
N ASP A 138 -31.74 37.48 -20.39
CA ASP A 138 -31.41 38.89 -20.34
C ASP A 138 -30.89 39.32 -18.95
N GLN A 139 -31.56 38.88 -17.89
CA GLN A 139 -31.14 39.18 -16.51
C GLN A 139 -29.80 38.57 -16.15
N ALA A 140 -29.53 37.36 -16.65
CA ALA A 140 -28.24 36.70 -16.45
C ALA A 140 -27.11 37.46 -17.19
N GLN A 141 -27.35 37.85 -18.45
CA GLN A 141 -26.41 38.63 -19.25
C GLN A 141 -26.11 40.02 -18.65
N GLU A 142 -27.12 40.70 -18.14
CA GLU A 142 -26.95 41.99 -17.42
C GLU A 142 -25.99 41.82 -16.22
N LYS A 143 -26.20 40.78 -15.41
CA LYS A 143 -25.33 40.50 -14.26
C LYS A 143 -23.91 40.16 -14.67
N LEU A 144 -23.72 39.36 -15.73
CA LEU A 144 -22.41 39.07 -16.29
C LEU A 144 -21.70 40.33 -16.80
N ALA A 145 -22.43 41.21 -17.52
CA ALA A 145 -21.90 42.47 -18.00
C ALA A 145 -21.48 43.43 -16.85
N GLN A 146 -22.15 43.33 -15.70
CA GLN A 146 -21.81 44.08 -14.46
C GLN A 146 -20.63 43.46 -13.71
N GLY A 147 -20.04 42.36 -14.20
CA GLY A 147 -18.92 41.67 -13.55
C GLY A 147 -19.31 40.92 -12.27
N ALA A 148 -20.57 40.52 -12.10
CA ALA A 148 -21.02 39.79 -10.92
C ALA A 148 -20.37 38.40 -10.86
N SER A 149 -19.81 38.06 -9.72
CA SER A 149 -19.27 36.69 -9.49
C SER A 149 -20.36 35.63 -9.63
N TYR A 150 -20.05 34.55 -10.31
CA TYR A 150 -21.00 33.48 -10.58
C TYR A 150 -20.37 32.10 -10.47
N VAL A 151 -21.23 31.09 -10.39
CA VAL A 151 -20.91 29.67 -10.62
C VAL A 151 -21.85 29.15 -11.69
N ILE A 152 -21.48 28.09 -12.40
CA ILE A 152 -22.40 27.40 -13.31
C ILE A 152 -22.96 26.19 -12.59
N ARG A 153 -24.29 26.02 -12.66
CA ARG A 153 -25.02 24.88 -12.09
C ARG A 153 -25.72 24.09 -13.17
N PHE A 154 -25.64 22.78 -13.02
CA PHE A 154 -26.38 21.84 -13.88
C PHE A 154 -27.83 21.72 -13.41
N ARG A 155 -28.80 21.74 -14.33
CA ARG A 155 -30.22 21.53 -14.05
C ARG A 155 -30.49 20.04 -13.83
N LEU A 156 -30.75 19.65 -12.60
CA LEU A 156 -31.21 18.30 -12.33
C LEU A 156 -32.67 18.14 -12.80
N GLU A 157 -32.91 17.13 -13.61
CA GLU A 157 -34.23 16.73 -14.06
C GLU A 157 -34.68 15.45 -13.36
N GLU A 158 -35.99 15.31 -13.18
CA GLU A 158 -36.58 14.07 -12.69
C GLU A 158 -36.57 12.99 -13.77
N GLY A 159 -36.81 11.74 -13.38
CA GLY A 159 -36.89 10.65 -14.33
C GLY A 159 -35.53 10.08 -14.73
N VAL A 160 -34.69 9.87 -13.75
CA VAL A 160 -33.42 9.12 -13.95
C VAL A 160 -33.75 7.68 -14.36
N GLU A 161 -33.22 7.24 -15.48
CA GLU A 161 -33.33 5.84 -15.89
C GLU A 161 -32.50 4.93 -15.00
N PRO A 162 -32.95 3.71 -14.71
CA PRO A 162 -32.13 2.72 -14.03
C PRO A 162 -30.86 2.42 -14.84
N PHE A 163 -29.77 2.26 -14.15
CA PHE A 163 -28.49 1.84 -14.75
C PHE A 163 -27.99 0.55 -14.11
N GLN A 164 -27.24 -0.21 -14.89
CA GLN A 164 -26.61 -1.44 -14.42
C GLN A 164 -25.19 -1.14 -13.98
N ASP A 165 -24.92 -1.32 -12.67
CA ASP A 165 -23.59 -1.31 -12.12
C ASP A 165 -22.97 -2.71 -12.16
N LEU A 166 -21.68 -2.83 -12.48
CA LEU A 166 -20.99 -4.13 -12.57
C LEU A 166 -21.00 -4.93 -11.26
N ILE A 167 -21.13 -4.24 -10.12
CA ILE A 167 -20.99 -4.83 -8.78
C ILE A 167 -22.33 -4.78 -8.03
N PHE A 168 -22.97 -3.62 -8.01
CA PHE A 168 -24.22 -3.40 -7.27
C PHE A 168 -25.49 -3.74 -8.07
N GLY A 169 -25.35 -4.17 -9.34
CA GLY A 169 -26.48 -4.52 -10.18
C GLY A 169 -27.32 -3.31 -10.59
N TRP A 170 -28.65 -3.51 -10.71
CA TRP A 170 -29.54 -2.43 -11.11
C TRP A 170 -29.73 -1.40 -10.01
N ASN A 171 -29.46 -0.14 -10.33
CA ASN A 171 -29.57 1.00 -9.41
C ASN A 171 -30.33 2.15 -10.06
N ARG A 172 -31.03 2.92 -9.22
CA ARG A 172 -31.72 4.15 -9.58
C ARG A 172 -31.77 5.10 -8.39
N HIS A 173 -31.37 6.34 -8.56
CA HIS A 173 -31.42 7.37 -7.52
C HIS A 173 -32.05 8.64 -8.07
N GLU A 174 -33.18 9.07 -7.51
CA GLU A 174 -33.90 10.31 -7.90
C GLU A 174 -33.22 11.52 -7.25
N VAL A 175 -32.08 11.93 -7.82
CA VAL A 175 -31.22 12.98 -7.27
C VAL A 175 -31.88 14.36 -7.28
N ALA A 176 -32.75 14.65 -8.25
CA ALA A 176 -33.43 15.96 -8.38
C ALA A 176 -34.37 16.25 -7.21
N GLN A 177 -34.94 15.23 -6.58
CA GLN A 177 -35.87 15.38 -5.45
C GLN A 177 -35.11 15.61 -4.12
N VAL A 178 -33.88 15.12 -4.02
CA VAL A 178 -33.09 15.11 -2.79
C VAL A 178 -32.03 16.20 -2.77
N GLU A 179 -31.41 16.46 -3.90
CA GLU A 179 -30.32 17.43 -4.05
C GLU A 179 -30.82 18.68 -4.80
N GLY A 180 -30.24 19.84 -4.50
CA GLY A 180 -30.34 21.01 -5.36
C GLY A 180 -29.40 20.93 -6.56
N ASP A 181 -29.61 21.77 -7.57
CA ASP A 181 -28.79 21.80 -8.77
C ASP A 181 -27.28 21.93 -8.43
N PRO A 182 -26.42 20.97 -8.81
CA PRO A 182 -25.02 20.94 -8.42
C PRO A 182 -24.21 22.00 -9.17
N VAL A 183 -23.21 22.56 -8.51
CA VAL A 183 -22.20 23.37 -9.17
C VAL A 183 -21.36 22.50 -10.07
N VAL A 184 -21.16 22.92 -11.32
CA VAL A 184 -20.27 22.26 -12.28
C VAL A 184 -19.01 23.06 -12.58
N ILE A 185 -19.12 24.41 -12.61
CA ILE A 185 -17.96 25.34 -12.62
C ILE A 185 -18.04 26.22 -11.38
N LYS A 186 -16.95 26.29 -10.65
CA LYS A 186 -16.76 27.12 -9.46
C LYS A 186 -16.50 28.58 -9.84
N ALA A 187 -16.58 29.49 -8.85
CA ALA A 187 -16.31 30.91 -9.05
C ALA A 187 -14.86 31.25 -9.44
N ASP A 188 -13.94 30.35 -9.20
CA ASP A 188 -12.54 30.42 -9.61
C ASP A 188 -12.28 29.90 -11.04
N GLY A 189 -13.35 29.50 -11.75
CA GLY A 189 -13.28 28.98 -13.12
C GLY A 189 -12.90 27.49 -13.22
N PHE A 190 -12.59 26.84 -12.10
CA PHE A 190 -12.30 25.41 -12.09
C PHE A 190 -13.57 24.57 -12.05
N PRO A 191 -13.58 23.39 -12.70
CA PRO A 191 -14.72 22.49 -12.62
C PRO A 191 -14.81 21.84 -11.22
N THR A 192 -16.03 21.40 -10.89
CA THR A 192 -16.18 20.42 -9.81
C THR A 192 -15.89 19.01 -10.35
N TYR A 193 -15.70 18.05 -9.43
CA TYR A 193 -15.52 16.62 -9.78
C TYR A 193 -16.61 16.14 -10.74
N HIS A 194 -17.86 16.57 -10.54
CA HIS A 194 -18.98 16.08 -11.33
C HIS A 194 -18.86 16.39 -12.82
N LEU A 195 -18.36 17.57 -13.21
CA LEU A 195 -18.14 17.90 -14.61
C LEU A 195 -16.80 17.34 -15.11
N ALA A 196 -15.73 17.54 -14.34
CA ALA A 196 -14.39 17.18 -14.77
C ALA A 196 -14.28 15.70 -15.15
N ASN A 197 -14.82 14.80 -14.31
CA ASN A 197 -14.71 13.37 -14.57
C ASN A 197 -15.46 12.94 -15.83
N ILE A 198 -16.69 13.40 -16.07
CA ILE A 198 -17.45 13.01 -17.26
C ILE A 198 -16.83 13.55 -18.56
N VAL A 199 -16.30 14.78 -18.52
CA VAL A 199 -15.61 15.39 -19.68
C VAL A 199 -14.34 14.61 -19.99
N ASP A 200 -13.54 14.32 -18.97
CA ASP A 200 -12.32 13.56 -19.15
C ASP A 200 -12.59 12.13 -19.62
N ASP A 201 -13.55 11.45 -19.00
CA ASP A 201 -13.92 10.09 -19.38
C ASP A 201 -14.38 10.01 -20.83
N HIS A 202 -15.12 11.02 -21.31
CA HIS A 202 -15.53 11.11 -22.70
C HIS A 202 -14.34 11.34 -23.65
N TYR A 203 -13.52 12.36 -23.41
CA TYR A 203 -12.41 12.72 -24.32
C TYR A 203 -11.22 11.77 -24.24
N MET A 204 -11.00 11.14 -23.09
CA MET A 204 -10.01 10.06 -22.93
C MET A 204 -10.56 8.69 -23.38
N LYS A 205 -11.83 8.64 -23.85
CA LYS A 205 -12.51 7.43 -24.35
C LYS A 205 -12.52 6.30 -23.33
N VAL A 206 -12.71 6.65 -22.05
CA VAL A 206 -12.79 5.68 -20.96
C VAL A 206 -14.00 4.76 -21.15
N SER A 207 -13.79 3.47 -21.18
CA SER A 207 -14.84 2.47 -21.36
C SER A 207 -15.47 1.98 -20.07
N HIS A 208 -14.66 1.92 -18.99
CA HIS A 208 -15.09 1.43 -17.68
C HIS A 208 -14.52 2.33 -16.58
N VAL A 209 -15.33 2.58 -15.56
CA VAL A 209 -14.97 3.37 -14.37
C VAL A 209 -15.19 2.50 -13.14
N LEU A 210 -14.08 2.04 -12.52
CA LEU A 210 -14.12 1.39 -11.21
C LEU A 210 -13.72 2.41 -10.14
N ARG A 211 -14.64 2.75 -9.23
CA ARG A 211 -14.41 3.76 -8.18
C ARG A 211 -15.07 3.37 -6.86
N GLY A 212 -14.84 4.11 -5.78
CA GLY A 212 -15.44 3.81 -4.49
C GLY A 212 -16.98 3.94 -4.48
N SER A 213 -17.64 3.11 -3.71
CA SER A 213 -19.12 3.05 -3.62
C SER A 213 -19.75 4.32 -3.06
N GLU A 214 -18.99 5.22 -2.46
CA GLU A 214 -19.45 6.56 -2.06
C GLU A 214 -19.95 7.41 -3.23
N TRP A 215 -19.56 7.06 -4.46
CA TRP A 215 -19.97 7.73 -5.69
C TRP A 215 -21.18 7.11 -6.38
N LEU A 216 -21.70 5.99 -5.87
CA LEU A 216 -22.82 5.26 -6.48
C LEU A 216 -24.06 6.16 -6.70
N ILE A 217 -24.47 6.90 -5.66
CA ILE A 217 -25.60 7.84 -5.75
C ILE A 217 -25.35 8.94 -6.79
N SER A 218 -24.10 9.45 -6.86
CA SER A 218 -23.72 10.49 -7.80
C SER A 218 -23.72 10.04 -9.25
N THR A 219 -23.70 8.73 -9.51
CA THR A 219 -23.75 8.19 -10.88
C THR A 219 -25.01 8.60 -11.61
N SER A 220 -26.16 8.65 -10.93
CA SER A 220 -27.42 9.13 -11.52
C SER A 220 -27.30 10.55 -12.08
N LYS A 221 -26.69 11.48 -11.36
CA LYS A 221 -26.47 12.86 -11.89
C LYS A 221 -25.44 12.90 -13.01
N HIS A 222 -24.43 12.03 -12.98
CA HIS A 222 -23.46 11.92 -14.08
C HIS A 222 -24.14 11.41 -15.36
N LEU A 223 -25.01 10.43 -15.26
CA LEU A 223 -25.80 9.93 -16.39
C LEU A 223 -26.72 11.01 -16.98
N LEU A 224 -27.33 11.84 -16.13
CA LEU A 224 -28.09 13.03 -16.61
C LEU A 224 -27.21 13.99 -17.40
N MET A 225 -25.97 14.22 -16.96
CA MET A 225 -25.01 15.08 -17.67
C MET A 225 -24.57 14.46 -19.00
N TYR A 226 -24.26 13.14 -19.04
CA TYR A 226 -23.98 12.42 -20.29
C TYR A 226 -25.13 12.54 -21.28
N ARG A 227 -26.37 12.37 -20.80
CA ARG A 227 -27.58 12.52 -21.63
C ARG A 227 -27.74 13.95 -22.19
N ALA A 228 -27.52 14.97 -21.35
CA ALA A 228 -27.61 16.37 -21.74
C ALA A 228 -26.58 16.77 -22.78
N LEU A 229 -25.41 16.13 -22.78
CA LEU A 229 -24.34 16.34 -23.74
C LEU A 229 -24.45 15.44 -25.00
N GLY A 230 -25.39 14.49 -25.01
CA GLY A 230 -25.54 13.52 -26.10
C GLY A 230 -24.40 12.49 -26.14
N TRP A 231 -23.71 12.27 -25.03
CA TRP A 231 -22.57 11.37 -24.93
C TRP A 231 -22.97 9.99 -24.41
N GLN A 232 -22.27 8.95 -24.86
CA GLN A 232 -22.42 7.62 -24.30
C GLN A 232 -21.62 7.52 -23.01
N PRO A 233 -22.24 7.09 -21.90
CA PRO A 233 -21.54 6.89 -20.64
C PRO A 233 -20.66 5.64 -20.67
N PRO A 234 -19.56 5.60 -19.87
CA PRO A 234 -18.81 4.38 -19.63
C PRO A 234 -19.65 3.38 -18.80
N THR A 235 -19.19 2.13 -18.75
CA THR A 235 -19.72 1.14 -17.81
C THR A 235 -19.19 1.44 -16.40
N PHE A 236 -20.07 1.54 -15.42
CA PHE A 236 -19.70 1.82 -14.02
C PHE A 236 -19.62 0.55 -13.19
N GLY A 237 -18.64 0.50 -12.29
CA GLY A 237 -18.54 -0.49 -11.23
C GLY A 237 -18.06 0.17 -9.94
N HIS A 238 -18.85 0.03 -8.87
CA HIS A 238 -18.55 0.66 -7.59
C HIS A 238 -17.95 -0.35 -6.61
N LEU A 239 -16.69 -0.11 -6.23
CA LEU A 239 -15.98 -0.94 -5.27
C LEU A 239 -16.49 -0.65 -3.85
N PRO A 240 -16.85 -1.67 -3.06
CA PRO A 240 -17.24 -1.48 -1.67
C PRO A 240 -16.11 -0.86 -0.86
N LEU A 241 -16.47 -0.09 0.17
CA LEU A 241 -15.51 0.63 0.99
C LEU A 241 -14.52 -0.33 1.68
N LEU A 242 -13.28 0.12 1.81
CA LEU A 242 -12.28 -0.52 2.64
C LEU A 242 -12.41 0.04 4.07
N MET A 243 -12.66 -0.84 5.03
CA MET A 243 -12.90 -0.51 6.44
C MET A 243 -11.85 -1.19 7.31
N ASN A 244 -11.63 -0.69 8.51
CA ASN A 244 -10.87 -1.41 9.52
C ASN A 244 -11.56 -2.71 9.94
N LYS A 245 -10.82 -3.61 10.57
CA LYS A 245 -11.33 -4.90 11.10
C LYS A 245 -12.54 -4.74 12.03
N ASP A 246 -12.60 -3.65 12.78
CA ASP A 246 -13.71 -3.30 13.68
C ASP A 246 -14.91 -2.66 12.97
N GLY A 247 -14.88 -2.54 11.64
CA GLY A 247 -15.92 -1.90 10.85
C GLY A 247 -15.89 -0.36 10.86
N SER A 248 -14.92 0.25 11.51
CA SER A 248 -14.70 1.69 11.42
C SER A 248 -14.09 2.09 10.08
N LYS A 249 -14.34 3.33 9.66
CA LYS A 249 -13.77 3.86 8.41
C LYS A 249 -12.26 4.03 8.56
N LEU A 250 -11.49 3.57 7.55
CA LEU A 250 -10.08 3.90 7.44
C LEU A 250 -9.91 5.43 7.48
N SER A 251 -9.16 5.93 8.47
CA SER A 251 -9.04 7.36 8.74
C SER A 251 -7.60 7.81 8.56
N LYS A 252 -7.42 8.93 7.83
CA LYS A 252 -6.12 9.61 7.66
C LYS A 252 -5.49 10.05 9.00
N ARG A 253 -6.28 10.12 10.09
CA ARG A 253 -5.80 10.54 11.43
C ARG A 253 -5.00 9.45 12.15
N GLN A 254 -5.07 8.21 11.70
CA GLN A 254 -4.32 7.07 12.27
C GLN A 254 -2.88 6.97 11.75
N GLY A 255 -2.43 7.90 10.87
CA GLY A 255 -1.02 8.01 10.44
C GLY A 255 -0.51 6.92 9.49
N ASP A 256 -0.98 5.70 9.64
CA ASP A 256 -0.36 4.49 9.10
C ASP A 256 -1.00 3.94 7.81
N ILE A 257 -1.76 4.75 7.08
CA ILE A 257 -2.46 4.30 5.87
C ILE A 257 -1.83 4.79 4.56
N PHE A 258 -0.76 5.58 4.64
CA PHE A 258 -0.04 6.08 3.47
C PHE A 258 0.96 5.04 2.97
N ILE A 259 1.07 4.90 1.66
CA ILE A 259 1.88 3.86 1.03
C ILE A 259 3.37 4.06 1.32
N GLU A 260 3.84 5.30 1.38
CA GLU A 260 5.22 5.63 1.74
C GLU A 260 5.61 5.10 3.13
N THR A 261 4.67 5.08 4.08
CA THR A 261 4.91 4.53 5.43
C THR A 261 5.18 3.03 5.35
N PHE A 262 4.37 2.29 4.61
CA PHE A 262 4.58 0.84 4.42
C PHE A 262 5.91 0.54 3.73
N LYS A 263 6.26 1.30 2.68
CA LYS A 263 7.54 1.18 1.99
C LYS A 263 8.70 1.42 2.95
N ARG A 264 8.68 2.52 3.70
CA ARG A 264 9.70 2.86 4.70
C ARG A 264 9.83 1.80 5.80
N ASP A 265 8.71 1.21 6.20
CA ASP A 265 8.67 0.19 7.24
C ASP A 265 9.12 -1.20 6.75
N GLY A 266 9.49 -1.33 5.46
CA GLY A 266 10.04 -2.55 4.88
C GLY A 266 8.96 -3.56 4.45
N VAL A 267 7.74 -3.11 4.25
CA VAL A 267 6.67 -3.93 3.67
C VAL A 267 6.96 -4.12 2.19
N LEU A 268 6.87 -5.35 1.72
CA LEU A 268 7.00 -5.67 0.30
C LEU A 268 5.73 -5.23 -0.46
N PRO A 269 5.87 -4.66 -1.66
CA PRO A 269 4.73 -4.22 -2.44
C PRO A 269 3.73 -5.33 -2.72
N GLU A 270 4.20 -6.54 -3.04
CA GLU A 270 3.34 -7.71 -3.29
C GLU A 270 2.50 -8.08 -2.07
N ALA A 271 3.08 -7.99 -0.86
CA ALA A 271 2.35 -8.25 0.37
C ALA A 271 1.22 -7.25 0.60
N LEU A 272 1.46 -5.97 0.26
CA LEU A 272 0.46 -4.92 0.37
C LEU A 272 -0.66 -5.08 -0.65
N LEU A 273 -0.35 -5.47 -1.90
CA LEU A 273 -1.35 -5.77 -2.91
C LEU A 273 -2.17 -7.01 -2.54
N ASP A 274 -1.51 -8.07 -2.06
CA ASP A 274 -2.17 -9.32 -1.70
C ASP A 274 -3.12 -9.13 -0.51
N ILE A 275 -2.72 -8.45 0.58
CA ILE A 275 -3.62 -8.22 1.72
C ILE A 275 -4.84 -7.37 1.33
N THR A 276 -4.67 -6.37 0.46
CA THR A 276 -5.79 -5.51 0.01
C THR A 276 -6.77 -6.23 -0.91
N THR A 277 -6.33 -7.24 -1.65
CA THR A 277 -7.19 -8.10 -2.46
C THR A 277 -7.78 -9.25 -1.65
N ASN A 278 -7.04 -9.76 -0.66
CA ASN A 278 -7.49 -10.85 0.21
C ASN A 278 -8.66 -10.44 1.11
N CYS A 279 -8.64 -9.23 1.67
CA CYS A 279 -9.78 -8.69 2.45
C CYS A 279 -10.97 -8.28 1.56
N GLY A 280 -10.76 -8.13 0.26
CA GLY A 280 -11.78 -7.80 -0.72
C GLY A 280 -12.40 -9.06 -1.34
N SER A 281 -12.88 -8.90 -2.54
CA SER A 281 -13.52 -9.96 -3.31
C SER A 281 -13.18 -9.78 -4.80
N GLY A 282 -13.73 -10.61 -5.66
CA GLY A 282 -13.40 -10.60 -7.09
C GLY A 282 -12.46 -11.75 -7.48
N PHE A 283 -12.22 -12.70 -6.57
CA PHE A 283 -11.36 -13.87 -6.77
C PHE A 283 -12.09 -15.16 -6.38
N ASN A 284 -11.59 -16.29 -6.86
CA ASN A 284 -12.20 -17.60 -6.58
C ASN A 284 -11.95 -18.05 -5.13
N THR A 285 -10.78 -17.72 -4.59
CA THR A 285 -10.34 -18.08 -3.25
C THR A 285 -9.63 -16.90 -2.61
N ASN A 286 -9.65 -16.81 -1.29
CA ASN A 286 -8.91 -15.80 -0.52
C ASN A 286 -7.58 -16.41 0.01
N ARG A 287 -6.83 -17.09 -0.85
CA ARG A 287 -5.51 -17.59 -0.50
C ARG A 287 -4.49 -16.44 -0.39
N MET A 288 -3.54 -16.58 0.51
CA MET A 288 -2.41 -15.66 0.65
C MET A 288 -1.27 -16.06 -0.31
N GLY A 289 -0.35 -15.15 -0.53
CA GLY A 289 0.83 -15.38 -1.35
C GLY A 289 0.60 -15.24 -2.85
N ARG A 290 -0.46 -14.53 -3.29
CA ARG A 290 -0.75 -14.28 -4.71
C ARG A 290 0.11 -13.16 -5.28
N ARG A 291 0.77 -13.45 -6.39
CA ARG A 291 1.52 -12.47 -7.18
C ARG A 291 0.58 -11.73 -8.12
N ILE A 292 1.04 -10.62 -8.68
CA ILE A 292 0.20 -9.74 -9.53
C ILE A 292 -0.33 -10.44 -10.78
N ASP A 293 0.44 -11.31 -11.41
CA ASP A 293 0.03 -12.12 -12.56
C ASP A 293 -1.09 -13.10 -12.20
N GLU A 294 -1.03 -13.72 -11.02
CA GLU A 294 -2.08 -14.59 -10.50
C GLU A 294 -3.34 -13.77 -10.17
N LEU A 295 -3.19 -12.59 -9.55
CA LEU A 295 -4.31 -11.67 -9.31
C LEU A 295 -5.01 -11.28 -10.61
N ILE A 296 -4.26 -10.97 -11.67
CA ILE A 296 -4.83 -10.65 -12.98
C ILE A 296 -5.57 -11.86 -13.58
N SER A 297 -4.96 -13.05 -13.54
CA SER A 297 -5.54 -14.25 -14.13
C SER A 297 -6.81 -14.72 -13.40
N GLU A 298 -6.82 -14.69 -12.06
CA GLU A 298 -7.90 -15.17 -11.21
C GLU A 298 -9.06 -14.18 -11.06
N PHE A 299 -8.85 -12.90 -11.39
CA PHE A 299 -9.83 -11.85 -11.17
C PHE A 299 -11.13 -12.09 -11.95
N ASN A 300 -12.26 -11.88 -11.28
CA ASN A 300 -13.60 -11.92 -11.89
C ASN A 300 -14.47 -10.81 -11.25
N PRO A 301 -14.83 -9.76 -12.00
CA PRO A 301 -15.59 -8.64 -11.45
C PRO A 301 -16.96 -9.06 -10.91
N SER A 302 -17.59 -10.10 -11.47
CA SER A 302 -18.88 -10.60 -11.00
C SER A 302 -18.83 -11.25 -9.60
N LYS A 303 -17.61 -11.53 -9.09
CA LYS A 303 -17.40 -12.06 -7.74
C LYS A 303 -17.08 -10.97 -6.70
N ILE A 304 -17.07 -9.71 -7.10
CA ILE A 304 -16.93 -8.61 -6.15
C ILE A 304 -18.25 -8.52 -5.37
N THR A 305 -18.17 -8.65 -4.05
CA THR A 305 -19.32 -8.54 -3.15
C THR A 305 -19.69 -7.08 -2.93
N THR A 306 -20.94 -6.80 -2.57
CA THR A 306 -21.43 -5.45 -2.27
C THR A 306 -21.12 -5.00 -0.82
N HIS A 307 -20.64 -5.90 0.01
CA HIS A 307 -20.27 -5.61 1.40
C HIS A 307 -18.91 -4.95 1.52
N SER A 308 -18.74 -4.08 2.53
CA SER A 308 -17.46 -3.46 2.83
C SER A 308 -16.37 -4.50 3.07
N ALA A 309 -15.17 -4.22 2.56
CA ALA A 309 -14.00 -5.07 2.74
C ALA A 309 -13.34 -4.72 4.09
N LEU A 310 -13.21 -5.71 4.99
CA LEU A 310 -12.60 -5.52 6.30
C LEU A 310 -11.10 -5.85 6.25
N LEU A 311 -10.26 -4.83 6.42
CA LEU A 311 -8.80 -4.95 6.40
C LEU A 311 -8.27 -5.21 7.82
N ASP A 312 -7.52 -6.30 7.97
CA ASP A 312 -6.82 -6.67 9.19
C ASP A 312 -5.31 -6.50 9.00
N LEU A 313 -4.78 -5.32 9.33
CA LEU A 313 -3.34 -5.03 9.19
C LEU A 313 -2.46 -5.81 10.18
N GLU A 314 -3.03 -6.40 11.23
CA GLU A 314 -2.27 -7.28 12.14
C GLU A 314 -1.73 -8.53 11.41
N LYS A 315 -2.36 -8.91 10.30
CA LYS A 315 -1.92 -10.02 9.44
C LYS A 315 -0.84 -9.63 8.43
N LEU A 316 -0.55 -8.33 8.25
CA LEU A 316 0.42 -7.88 7.26
C LEU A 316 1.80 -8.53 7.40
N PRO A 317 2.36 -8.75 8.62
CA PRO A 317 3.63 -9.46 8.78
C PRO A 317 3.61 -10.89 8.20
N GLU A 318 2.46 -11.59 8.27
CA GLU A 318 2.32 -12.92 7.69
C GLU A 318 2.31 -12.89 6.16
N PHE A 319 1.58 -11.95 5.54
CA PHE A 319 1.64 -11.70 4.10
C PHE A 319 3.06 -11.36 3.67
N ASN A 320 3.73 -10.47 4.38
CA ASN A 320 5.09 -10.04 4.06
C ASN A 320 6.09 -11.21 4.13
N ARG A 321 5.97 -12.06 5.14
CA ARG A 321 6.79 -13.27 5.28
C ARG A 321 6.65 -14.22 4.09
N LEU A 322 5.42 -14.45 3.61
CA LEU A 322 5.17 -15.33 2.46
C LEU A 322 5.81 -14.77 1.18
N HIS A 323 5.64 -13.48 0.92
CA HIS A 323 6.22 -12.84 -0.26
C HIS A 323 7.74 -12.72 -0.15
N LEU A 324 8.28 -12.46 1.06
CA LEU A 324 9.73 -12.49 1.31
C LEU A 324 10.31 -13.88 1.02
N GLN A 325 9.61 -14.93 1.45
CA GLN A 325 10.02 -16.31 1.14
C GLN A 325 10.02 -16.56 -0.38
N GLN A 326 9.00 -16.12 -1.11
CA GLN A 326 8.95 -16.22 -2.58
C GLN A 326 10.10 -15.49 -3.25
N ARG A 327 10.44 -14.28 -2.78
CA ARG A 327 11.58 -13.52 -3.30
C ARG A 327 12.93 -14.19 -3.02
N ILE A 328 13.10 -14.83 -1.86
CA ILE A 328 14.32 -15.58 -1.53
C ILE A 328 14.46 -16.82 -2.43
N GLU A 329 13.36 -17.44 -2.86
CA GLU A 329 13.34 -18.61 -3.74
C GLU A 329 13.56 -18.26 -5.22
N ASP A 330 13.35 -17.01 -5.61
CA ASP A 330 13.60 -16.49 -6.95
C ASP A 330 15.03 -15.91 -7.01
N GLU A 331 15.87 -16.42 -7.90
CA GLU A 331 17.30 -16.07 -7.96
C GLU A 331 17.51 -14.56 -8.16
N GLN A 332 16.81 -13.94 -9.12
CA GLN A 332 16.97 -12.51 -9.41
C GLN A 332 16.45 -11.61 -8.27
N GLN A 333 15.34 -11.98 -7.67
CA GLN A 333 14.80 -11.24 -6.53
C GLN A 333 15.66 -11.41 -5.28
N CYS A 334 16.25 -12.59 -5.10
CA CYS A 334 17.19 -12.87 -4.00
C CYS A 334 18.45 -11.97 -4.11
N ASP A 335 18.97 -11.76 -5.32
CA ASP A 335 20.11 -10.86 -5.53
C ASP A 335 19.80 -9.41 -5.10
N LEU A 336 18.58 -8.93 -5.41
CA LEU A 336 18.14 -7.60 -4.96
C LEU A 336 18.00 -7.53 -3.43
N LEU A 337 17.50 -8.60 -2.80
CA LEU A 337 17.43 -8.68 -1.33
C LEU A 337 18.83 -8.70 -0.69
N ILE A 338 19.80 -9.34 -1.32
CA ILE A 338 21.19 -9.37 -0.85
C ILE A 338 21.78 -7.97 -0.85
N GLN A 339 21.61 -7.22 -1.95
CA GLN A 339 22.09 -5.84 -2.06
C GLN A 339 21.45 -4.93 -1.00
N ASP A 340 20.13 -5.01 -0.84
CA ASP A 340 19.41 -4.23 0.19
C ASP A 340 19.89 -4.61 1.60
N LEU A 341 20.07 -5.90 1.89
CA LEU A 341 20.52 -6.37 3.19
C LEU A 341 22.00 -5.97 3.45
N GLN A 342 22.89 -6.00 2.44
CA GLN A 342 24.26 -5.50 2.56
C GLN A 342 24.27 -4.04 3.00
N GLU A 343 23.44 -3.20 2.38
CA GLU A 343 23.32 -1.79 2.74
C GLU A 343 22.81 -1.61 4.18
N GLN A 344 21.78 -2.33 4.57
CA GLN A 344 21.22 -2.28 5.93
C GLN A 344 22.24 -2.77 6.98
N ILE A 345 23.01 -3.82 6.70
CA ILE A 345 24.07 -4.32 7.59
C ILE A 345 25.16 -3.26 7.73
N TYR A 346 25.58 -2.65 6.63
CA TYR A 346 26.60 -1.61 6.65
C TYR A 346 26.15 -0.40 7.45
N GLN A 347 24.91 0.07 7.25
CA GLN A 347 24.34 1.18 8.01
C GLN A 347 24.26 0.88 9.52
N ALA A 348 23.93 -0.36 9.90
CA ALA A 348 23.75 -0.72 11.30
C ALA A 348 25.04 -1.04 12.03
N TYR A 349 26.04 -1.63 11.34
CA TYR A 349 27.18 -2.29 11.98
C TYR A 349 28.56 -1.95 11.38
N ALA A 350 28.70 -0.99 10.46
CA ALA A 350 29.97 -0.70 9.73
C ALA A 350 31.20 -0.66 10.63
N GLU A 351 31.12 0.02 11.80
CA GLU A 351 32.23 0.18 12.74
C GLU A 351 32.48 -1.08 13.60
N GLN A 352 31.57 -2.03 13.63
CA GLN A 352 31.60 -3.21 14.48
C GLN A 352 31.97 -4.49 13.71
N ILE A 353 31.92 -4.46 12.38
CA ILE A 353 32.22 -5.60 11.52
C ILE A 353 33.71 -5.88 11.59
N GLN A 354 34.06 -7.03 12.15
CA GLN A 354 35.46 -7.48 12.32
C GLN A 354 35.92 -8.34 11.13
N ASP A 355 34.97 -9.01 10.48
CA ASP A 355 35.18 -9.91 9.36
C ASP A 355 34.33 -9.44 8.17
N LYS A 356 35.00 -9.04 7.08
CA LYS A 356 34.31 -8.55 5.89
C LYS A 356 33.60 -9.64 5.08
N ASP A 357 33.95 -10.89 5.32
CA ASP A 357 33.31 -12.04 4.62
C ASP A 357 31.83 -12.17 4.95
N VAL A 358 31.35 -11.60 6.08
CA VAL A 358 29.92 -11.54 6.40
C VAL A 358 29.12 -10.66 5.42
N LEU A 359 29.80 -9.80 4.65
CA LEU A 359 29.18 -9.00 3.59
C LEU A 359 29.23 -9.67 2.22
N HIS A 360 29.86 -10.86 2.11
CA HIS A 360 29.93 -11.58 0.84
C HIS A 360 28.54 -12.11 0.46
N GLU A 361 28.21 -12.06 -0.84
CA GLU A 361 26.92 -12.44 -1.36
C GLU A 361 26.52 -13.88 -0.97
N ASP A 362 27.45 -14.82 -1.07
CA ASP A 362 27.19 -16.22 -0.72
C ASP A 362 26.83 -16.42 0.76
N TYR A 363 27.49 -15.66 1.66
CA TYR A 363 27.16 -15.71 3.09
C TYR A 363 25.74 -15.17 3.33
N ILE A 364 25.42 -14.01 2.78
CA ILE A 364 24.10 -13.37 2.94
C ILE A 364 23.02 -14.25 2.33
N ARG A 365 23.23 -14.79 1.13
CA ARG A 365 22.33 -15.74 0.47
C ARG A 365 22.05 -16.95 1.36
N ARG A 366 23.09 -17.54 1.95
CA ARG A 366 22.94 -18.65 2.90
C ARG A 366 22.09 -18.25 4.11
N VAL A 367 22.34 -17.08 4.69
CA VAL A 367 21.56 -16.55 5.83
C VAL A 367 20.10 -16.38 5.43
N LEU A 368 19.80 -15.76 4.28
CA LEU A 368 18.43 -15.57 3.78
C LEU A 368 17.70 -16.91 3.64
N HIS A 369 18.34 -17.90 3.00
CA HIS A 369 17.74 -19.24 2.84
C HIS A 369 17.51 -19.96 4.17
N LEU A 370 18.40 -19.82 5.14
CA LEU A 370 18.24 -20.41 6.48
C LEU A 370 17.18 -19.71 7.31
N ARG A 371 16.88 -18.41 7.02
CA ARG A 371 15.92 -17.60 7.75
C ARG A 371 14.59 -17.43 7.04
N LYS A 372 14.47 -17.89 5.80
CA LYS A 372 13.18 -17.86 5.09
C LYS A 372 12.09 -18.55 5.92
N GLY A 373 10.93 -17.91 6.03
CA GLY A 373 9.82 -18.41 6.85
C GLY A 373 9.91 -18.12 8.34
N HIS A 374 11.06 -17.63 8.86
CA HIS A 374 11.26 -17.24 10.25
C HIS A 374 11.24 -15.72 10.46
N ILE A 375 11.45 -14.94 9.42
CA ILE A 375 11.41 -13.47 9.44
C ILE A 375 10.23 -12.97 8.61
N SER A 376 9.60 -11.92 9.07
CA SER A 376 8.53 -11.23 8.35
C SER A 376 9.04 -10.05 7.54
N PHE A 377 10.10 -9.40 7.99
CA PHE A 377 10.71 -8.25 7.34
C PHE A 377 12.22 -8.42 7.22
N LEU A 378 12.81 -7.98 6.11
CA LEU A 378 14.25 -8.08 5.88
C LEU A 378 15.06 -7.39 6.99
N LYS A 379 14.58 -6.22 7.46
CA LYS A 379 15.19 -5.45 8.55
C LYS A 379 15.28 -6.19 9.89
N GLU A 380 14.55 -7.26 10.09
CA GLU A 380 14.69 -8.08 11.30
C GLU A 380 16.08 -8.69 11.41
N LEU A 381 16.74 -9.00 10.27
CA LEU A 381 18.08 -9.55 10.24
C LEU A 381 19.16 -8.58 10.74
N VAL A 382 18.89 -7.27 10.74
CA VAL A 382 19.78 -6.26 11.33
C VAL A 382 19.36 -5.84 12.73
N SER A 383 18.35 -6.51 13.31
CA SER A 383 17.95 -6.29 14.70
C SER A 383 18.97 -6.86 15.68
N PRO A 384 18.97 -6.41 16.96
CA PRO A 384 19.85 -6.96 17.99
C PRO A 384 19.77 -8.48 18.12
N THR A 385 18.61 -9.09 17.88
CA THR A 385 18.40 -10.56 17.93
C THR A 385 19.29 -11.32 16.96
N TYR A 386 19.56 -10.75 15.79
CA TYR A 386 20.36 -11.35 14.73
C TYR A 386 21.72 -10.71 14.52
N SER A 387 22.13 -9.73 15.37
CA SER A 387 23.42 -9.04 15.27
C SER A 387 24.62 -10.00 15.24
N TYR A 388 24.51 -11.15 15.88
CA TYR A 388 25.55 -12.19 15.92
C TYR A 388 25.90 -12.75 14.53
N LEU A 389 25.05 -12.58 13.54
CA LEU A 389 25.35 -12.97 12.15
C LEU A 389 26.39 -12.07 11.51
N TRP A 390 26.49 -10.81 11.95
CA TRP A 390 27.27 -9.76 11.34
C TRP A 390 28.46 -9.31 12.21
N VAL A 391 28.31 -9.42 13.53
CA VAL A 391 29.28 -8.95 14.53
C VAL A 391 29.61 -10.08 15.48
N ARG A 392 30.92 -10.26 15.74
CA ARG A 392 31.38 -11.19 16.75
C ARG A 392 31.06 -10.67 18.14
N PRO A 393 30.44 -11.48 19.03
CA PRO A 393 30.08 -11.04 20.35
C PRO A 393 31.29 -10.83 21.24
N SER A 394 31.17 -9.89 22.19
CA SER A 394 32.06 -9.78 23.34
C SER A 394 31.40 -10.39 24.58
N PHE A 395 32.16 -11.09 25.39
CA PHE A 395 31.73 -11.63 26.67
C PHE A 395 32.93 -11.65 27.64
N SER A 396 32.66 -11.53 28.95
CA SER A 396 33.67 -11.46 29.99
C SER A 396 33.88 -12.81 30.69
N SER A 397 35.06 -12.99 31.31
CA SER A 397 35.31 -14.18 32.13
C SER A 397 34.33 -14.32 33.30
N GLN A 398 33.84 -13.20 33.86
CA GLN A 398 32.83 -13.23 34.93
C GLN A 398 31.48 -13.75 34.46
N GLU A 399 31.02 -13.33 33.25
CA GLU A 399 29.77 -13.84 32.67
C GLU A 399 29.81 -15.34 32.43
N VAL A 400 30.96 -15.82 31.89
CA VAL A 400 31.21 -17.24 31.66
C VAL A 400 31.20 -18.03 32.98
N ALA A 401 31.97 -17.56 33.99
CA ALA A 401 32.07 -18.20 35.29
C ALA A 401 30.75 -18.26 36.06
N SER A 402 29.86 -17.25 35.83
CA SER A 402 28.54 -17.23 36.44
C SER A 402 27.60 -18.34 35.93
N LEU A 403 27.88 -18.90 34.75
CA LEU A 403 27.06 -19.94 34.13
C LEU A 403 27.58 -21.34 34.49
N THR A 404 28.89 -21.56 34.48
CA THR A 404 29.50 -22.89 34.77
C THR A 404 30.99 -22.78 35.03
N GLY A 405 31.51 -23.65 35.92
CA GLY A 405 32.93 -23.88 36.09
C GLY A 405 33.55 -24.83 35.05
N GLU A 406 32.75 -25.44 34.17
CA GLU A 406 33.20 -26.38 33.13
C GLU A 406 33.29 -25.80 31.73
N ALA A 407 33.29 -24.45 31.60
CA ALA A 407 33.21 -23.75 30.32
C ALA A 407 34.28 -24.22 29.29
N GLN A 408 35.56 -24.45 29.73
CA GLN A 408 36.62 -24.94 28.86
C GLN A 408 36.39 -26.34 28.38
N HIS A 409 35.92 -27.23 29.27
CA HIS A 409 35.61 -28.62 28.93
C HIS A 409 34.46 -28.67 27.89
N ILE A 410 33.41 -27.90 28.11
CA ILE A 410 32.28 -27.78 27.16
C ILE A 410 32.76 -27.25 25.83
N ALA A 411 33.59 -26.19 25.80
CA ALA A 411 34.17 -25.64 24.58
C ALA A 411 34.99 -26.67 23.80
N SER A 412 35.86 -27.43 24.50
CA SER A 412 36.66 -28.50 23.89
C SER A 412 35.80 -29.60 23.29
N LEU A 413 34.74 -30.02 23.98
CA LEU A 413 33.78 -31.00 23.46
C LEU A 413 33.08 -30.51 22.20
N LEU A 414 32.69 -29.21 22.18
CA LEU A 414 32.01 -28.62 21.04
C LEU A 414 32.97 -28.45 19.85
N LEU A 415 34.21 -28.00 20.05
CA LEU A 415 35.18 -27.89 18.97
C LEU A 415 35.46 -29.24 18.32
N LYS A 416 35.63 -30.32 19.12
CA LYS A 416 35.76 -31.68 18.60
C LYS A 416 34.53 -32.08 17.80
N LEU A 417 33.31 -31.80 18.30
CA LEU A 417 32.07 -32.08 17.58
C LEU A 417 32.06 -31.39 16.21
N ILE A 418 32.46 -30.10 16.15
CA ILE A 418 32.48 -29.35 14.89
C ILE A 418 33.54 -29.88 13.92
N GLU A 419 34.72 -30.26 14.43
CA GLU A 419 35.77 -30.92 13.63
C GLU A 419 35.26 -32.25 13.02
N ASP A 420 34.62 -33.08 13.83
CA ASP A 420 34.06 -34.37 13.40
C ASP A 420 32.93 -34.23 12.37
N ARG A 421 32.17 -33.11 12.39
CA ARG A 421 31.06 -32.83 11.49
C ARG A 421 31.45 -32.09 10.21
N GLY A 422 32.55 -31.35 10.22
CA GLY A 422 32.99 -30.53 9.10
C GLY A 422 31.93 -29.47 8.69
N GLU A 423 31.65 -29.40 7.41
CA GLU A 423 30.65 -28.45 6.86
C GLU A 423 29.20 -28.99 6.89
N GLU A 424 28.99 -30.27 7.24
CA GLU A 424 27.66 -30.88 7.27
C GLU A 424 26.90 -30.61 8.57
N LEU A 425 26.52 -29.33 8.78
CA LEU A 425 25.72 -28.91 9.93
C LEU A 425 24.22 -28.88 9.59
N SER A 426 23.42 -29.58 10.39
CA SER A 426 21.95 -29.49 10.31
C SER A 426 21.31 -29.32 11.69
N VAL A 427 20.20 -28.59 11.77
CA VAL A 427 19.54 -28.29 13.05
C VAL A 427 19.14 -29.55 13.81
N ASP A 428 18.58 -30.53 13.12
CA ASP A 428 18.11 -31.78 13.73
C ASP A 428 19.27 -32.63 14.30
N ARG A 429 20.39 -32.74 13.58
CA ARG A 429 21.58 -33.47 14.05
C ARG A 429 22.22 -32.73 15.22
N LEU A 430 22.47 -31.43 15.09
CA LEU A 430 23.03 -30.63 16.16
C LEU A 430 22.18 -30.64 17.43
N GLY A 431 20.84 -30.66 17.30
CA GLY A 431 19.95 -30.79 18.44
C GLY A 431 20.17 -32.06 19.26
N LYS A 432 20.57 -33.18 18.61
CA LYS A 432 20.95 -34.44 19.27
C LYS A 432 22.36 -34.39 19.84
N ASP A 433 23.31 -33.87 19.07
CA ASP A 433 24.72 -33.74 19.44
C ASP A 433 24.93 -32.85 20.66
N LEU A 434 24.24 -31.72 20.71
CA LEU A 434 24.26 -30.80 21.86
C LEU A 434 23.72 -31.41 23.14
N LYS A 435 22.74 -32.34 23.05
CA LYS A 435 22.31 -33.13 24.21
C LYS A 435 23.41 -34.08 24.68
N ALA A 436 24.19 -34.66 23.73
CA ALA A 436 25.30 -35.53 24.06
C ALA A 436 26.46 -34.74 24.72
N VAL A 437 26.82 -33.56 24.19
CA VAL A 437 27.78 -32.64 24.79
C VAL A 437 27.37 -32.28 26.22
N ALA A 438 26.11 -31.89 26.44
CA ALA A 438 25.64 -31.54 27.77
C ALA A 438 25.64 -32.71 28.77
N LYS A 439 25.48 -33.98 28.31
CA LYS A 439 25.62 -35.17 29.16
C LYS A 439 27.08 -35.44 29.58
N GLN A 440 28.06 -35.00 28.79
CA GLN A 440 29.48 -35.16 29.11
C GLN A 440 29.95 -34.05 30.08
N ALA A 441 29.28 -32.91 30.13
CA ALA A 441 29.46 -31.87 31.13
C ALA A 441 28.80 -32.28 32.45
N LYS A 442 29.49 -33.06 33.26
CA LYS A 442 28.92 -33.81 34.41
C LYS A 442 28.39 -32.93 35.54
N ALA A 443 29.00 -31.73 35.75
CA ALA A 443 28.62 -30.80 36.82
C ALA A 443 27.65 -29.73 36.38
N THR A 444 27.38 -29.59 35.06
CA THR A 444 26.57 -28.50 34.50
C THR A 444 25.24 -29.00 33.95
N LYS A 445 24.14 -28.36 34.35
CA LYS A 445 22.80 -28.70 33.84
C LYS A 445 22.67 -28.32 32.36
N TYR A 446 21.91 -29.10 31.60
CA TYR A 446 21.65 -28.83 30.16
C TYR A 446 21.30 -27.37 29.85
N ARG A 447 20.44 -26.77 30.71
CA ARG A 447 20.02 -25.38 30.55
C ARG A 447 21.22 -24.40 30.59
N GLU A 448 22.15 -24.63 31.51
CA GLU A 448 23.31 -23.73 31.68
C GLU A 448 24.33 -23.95 30.55
N VAL A 449 24.48 -25.20 30.08
CA VAL A 449 25.26 -25.48 28.86
C VAL A 449 24.69 -24.68 27.68
N MET A 450 23.36 -24.73 27.45
CA MET A 450 22.75 -23.98 26.35
C MET A 450 22.89 -22.47 26.49
N LYS A 451 22.87 -21.93 27.70
CA LYS A 451 23.15 -20.51 27.95
C LYS A 451 24.58 -20.13 27.65
N LEU A 452 25.55 -20.97 28.06
CA LEU A 452 26.97 -20.77 27.74
C LEU A 452 27.18 -20.73 26.22
N LEU A 453 26.68 -21.75 25.51
CA LEU A 453 26.81 -21.82 24.07
C LEU A 453 26.18 -20.58 23.39
N ARG A 454 25.00 -20.14 23.86
CA ARG A 454 24.36 -18.94 23.31
C ARG A 454 25.16 -17.67 23.61
N LEU A 455 25.69 -17.52 24.81
CA LEU A 455 26.53 -16.39 25.16
C LEU A 455 27.74 -16.30 24.23
N VAL A 456 28.45 -17.41 24.01
CA VAL A 456 29.64 -17.45 23.13
C VAL A 456 29.27 -17.19 21.67
N LEU A 457 28.12 -17.72 21.20
CA LEU A 457 27.70 -17.56 19.82
C LEU A 457 27.10 -16.19 19.52
N SER A 458 26.39 -15.56 20.48
CA SER A 458 25.63 -14.33 20.20
C SER A 458 25.80 -13.20 21.20
N GLY A 459 26.48 -13.41 22.32
CA GLY A 459 26.54 -12.41 23.40
C GLY A 459 25.20 -12.25 24.14
N GLN A 460 24.20 -13.08 23.87
CA GLN A 460 22.84 -12.90 24.38
C GLN A 460 22.38 -14.14 25.18
N GLN A 461 21.43 -13.92 26.09
CA GLN A 461 20.83 -15.03 26.87
C GLN A 461 19.54 -15.57 26.23
N GLN A 462 18.94 -14.82 25.32
CA GLN A 462 17.73 -15.17 24.58
C GLN A 462 17.93 -14.99 23.07
N GLY A 463 17.16 -15.67 22.24
CA GLY A 463 17.26 -15.59 20.79
C GLY A 463 16.91 -16.92 20.10
N PRO A 464 17.30 -17.12 18.85
CA PRO A 464 17.11 -18.36 18.10
C PRO A 464 17.73 -19.57 18.82
N SER A 465 17.36 -20.78 18.42
CA SER A 465 17.93 -21.98 19.04
C SER A 465 19.45 -22.05 18.79
N VAL A 466 20.20 -22.65 19.73
CA VAL A 466 21.67 -22.78 19.59
C VAL A 466 22.02 -23.53 18.31
N ALA A 467 21.29 -24.58 17.97
CA ALA A 467 21.51 -25.33 16.73
C ALA A 467 21.29 -24.48 15.47
N GLU A 468 20.24 -23.63 15.43
CA GLU A 468 20.02 -22.69 14.33
C GLU A 468 21.10 -21.63 14.22
N MET A 469 21.59 -21.11 15.35
CA MET A 469 22.74 -20.18 15.36
C MET A 469 23.99 -20.84 14.75
N MET A 470 24.30 -22.05 15.18
CA MET A 470 25.44 -22.80 14.69
C MET A 470 25.38 -23.05 13.18
N VAL A 471 24.22 -23.52 12.68
CA VAL A 471 24.02 -23.73 11.23
C VAL A 471 24.19 -22.41 10.45
N SER A 472 23.70 -21.30 10.99
CA SER A 472 23.80 -20.00 10.33
C SER A 472 25.26 -19.48 10.27
N LEU A 473 26.04 -19.69 11.33
CA LEU A 473 27.44 -19.24 11.41
C LEU A 473 28.38 -20.10 10.59
N GLY A 474 28.16 -21.42 10.54
CA GLY A 474 29.06 -22.37 9.90
C GLY A 474 30.22 -22.79 10.79
N SER A 475 30.91 -23.86 10.40
CA SER A 475 31.95 -24.54 11.20
C SER A 475 33.12 -23.62 11.55
N ALA A 476 33.62 -22.85 10.59
CA ALA A 476 34.78 -21.97 10.77
C ALA A 476 34.53 -20.89 11.82
N GLU A 477 33.39 -20.18 11.74
CA GLU A 477 33.06 -19.09 12.65
C GLU A 477 32.70 -19.62 14.06
N ILE A 478 32.04 -20.78 14.16
CA ILE A 478 31.81 -21.45 15.44
C ILE A 478 33.16 -21.73 16.11
N SER A 479 34.07 -22.36 15.38
CA SER A 479 35.42 -22.72 15.90
C SER A 479 36.15 -21.47 16.37
N HIS A 480 36.12 -20.39 15.59
CA HIS A 480 36.77 -19.12 15.99
C HIS A 480 36.20 -18.58 17.32
N ARG A 481 34.89 -18.55 17.51
CA ARG A 481 34.21 -18.04 18.72
C ARG A 481 34.55 -18.90 19.97
N PHE A 482 34.58 -20.20 19.82
CA PHE A 482 34.90 -21.10 20.94
C PHE A 482 36.40 -21.17 21.25
N GLN A 483 37.31 -20.95 20.28
CA GLN A 483 38.71 -20.77 20.54
C GLN A 483 39.00 -19.51 21.37
N LYS A 484 38.26 -18.40 21.09
CA LYS A 484 38.34 -17.20 21.92
C LYS A 484 37.95 -17.47 23.38
N LEU A 485 36.91 -18.30 23.64
CA LEU A 485 36.52 -18.72 24.99
C LEU A 485 37.68 -19.46 25.70
N LEU A 486 38.43 -20.33 25.01
CA LEU A 486 39.57 -21.04 25.58
C LEU A 486 40.74 -20.09 25.94
N LEU A 487 40.96 -19.01 25.17
CA LEU A 487 42.01 -18.04 25.41
C LEU A 487 41.72 -17.11 26.59
N LEU A 488 40.45 -16.74 26.84
CA LEU A 488 40.06 -15.85 27.95
C LEU A 488 40.41 -16.40 29.34
N SER A 489 40.62 -17.67 29.50
CA SER A 489 40.94 -18.30 30.77
C SER A 489 42.46 -18.30 31.06
N ASN A 490 43.29 -18.00 30.07
CA ASN A 490 44.73 -17.93 30.25
C ASN A 490 45.25 -16.55 30.68
N GLU A 491 44.36 -15.55 30.71
CA GLU A 491 44.72 -14.16 31.16
C GLU A 491 44.39 -13.90 32.63
N THR A 492 43.92 -14.91 33.38
CA THR A 492 43.57 -14.78 34.83
C THR A 492 44.51 -15.57 35.78
N ASP A 493 45.67 -16.05 35.31
CA ASP A 493 46.75 -16.61 36.14
C ASP A 493 47.92 -15.66 36.32
#